data_692af697abafde8ed9fc645949286351
#
_entry.id   692af697abafde8ed9fc645949286351
#
_cell.length_a   1.000
_cell.length_b   1.000
_cell.length_c   1.000
_cell.angle_alpha   90.00
_cell.angle_beta   90.00
_cell.angle_gamma   90.00
#
_symmetry.space_group_name_H-M   'P 1'
#
loop_
_entity.id
_entity.type
_entity.pdbx_description
1 polymer ?
#
loop_
_entity_poly.entity_id
_entity_poly.type
_entity_poly.pdbx_seq_one_letter_code
_entity_poly.pdbx_strand_id
1 'polypeptide(L)'
;MILEFYIDGKDSLEEISGIAYRTGDKIIHNGWRELMDLSAIPFVYEHLEKFENRIIYYESSRGCPFSCSYCLSSIDKKLRFRDLELVK
;
A
#
# COMPACT_ATOMS: atom_id res chain seq x y z
N MET A 1 -13.21 2.74 5.58
CA MET A 1 -12.17 1.66 5.46
C MET A 1 -12.14 0.79 6.72
N ILE A 2 -11.13 -0.08 6.91
CA ILE A 2 -11.09 -1.00 8.07
C ILE A 2 -11.16 -0.26 9.41
N LEU A 3 -10.44 0.84 9.58
CA LEU A 3 -10.48 1.63 10.80
C LEU A 3 -11.89 2.21 11.07
N GLU A 4 -12.54 2.69 10.05
CA GLU A 4 -13.92 3.22 10.14
C GLU A 4 -14.92 2.13 10.53
N PHE A 5 -14.71 0.90 10.05
CA PHE A 5 -15.50 -0.26 10.45
C PHE A 5 -15.39 -0.54 11.96
N TYR A 6 -14.16 -0.57 12.50
CA TYR A 6 -13.94 -0.91 13.92
C TYR A 6 -14.20 0.26 14.88
N ILE A 7 -13.99 1.49 14.46
CA ILE A 7 -14.13 2.68 15.30
C ILE A 7 -15.55 3.26 15.22
N ASP A 8 -16.05 3.46 14.00
CA ASP A 8 -17.29 4.17 13.75
C ASP A 8 -18.47 3.25 13.38
N GLY A 9 -18.20 1.98 13.03
CA GLY A 9 -19.20 1.02 12.60
C GLY A 9 -19.94 1.40 11.31
N LYS A 10 -19.33 2.27 10.47
CA LYS A 10 -19.97 2.84 9.29
C LYS A 10 -19.96 1.94 8.08
N ASP A 11 -18.90 1.16 7.91
CA ASP A 11 -18.71 0.28 6.75
C ASP A 11 -18.96 -1.18 7.12
N SER A 12 -19.47 -1.96 6.19
CA SER A 12 -19.44 -3.42 6.31
C SER A 12 -18.12 -3.97 5.75
N LEU A 13 -17.63 -5.10 6.25
CA LEU A 13 -16.43 -5.74 5.71
C LEU A 13 -16.58 -6.10 4.23
N GLU A 14 -17.80 -6.35 3.78
CA GLU A 14 -18.12 -6.69 2.38
C GLU A 14 -17.83 -5.55 1.40
N GLU A 15 -17.91 -4.31 1.86
CA GLU A 15 -17.71 -3.10 1.04
C GLU A 15 -16.24 -2.68 0.93
N ILE A 16 -15.36 -3.26 1.75
CA ILE A 16 -13.95 -2.88 1.80
C ILE A 16 -13.14 -3.69 0.79
N SER A 17 -12.68 -3.08 -0.29
CA SER A 17 -11.84 -3.72 -1.29
C SER A 17 -10.44 -4.05 -0.75
N GLY A 18 -9.83 -5.11 -1.26
CA GLY A 18 -8.45 -5.49 -0.96
C GLY A 18 -8.26 -6.20 0.37
N ILE A 19 -9.34 -6.69 0.99
CA ILE A 19 -9.28 -7.50 2.20
C ILE A 19 -9.79 -8.91 1.97
N ALA A 20 -9.32 -9.81 2.80
CA ALA A 20 -9.91 -11.13 3.00
C ALA A 20 -10.31 -11.27 4.46
N TYR A 21 -11.48 -11.80 4.73
CA TYR A 21 -12.00 -11.98 6.09
C TYR A 21 -12.75 -13.30 6.22
N ARG A 22 -12.92 -13.75 7.46
CA ARG A 22 -13.62 -14.97 7.76
C ARG A 22 -15.07 -14.68 8.19
N THR A 23 -16.01 -15.41 7.60
CA THR A 23 -17.41 -15.43 8.02
C THR A 23 -17.81 -16.90 8.28
N GLY A 24 -17.92 -17.29 9.56
CA GLY A 24 -18.12 -18.68 9.93
C GLY A 24 -16.95 -19.54 9.46
N ASP A 25 -17.24 -20.56 8.64
CA ASP A 25 -16.23 -21.47 8.10
C ASP A 25 -15.69 -21.06 6.72
N LYS A 26 -16.17 -19.94 6.19
CA LYS A 26 -15.77 -19.46 4.85
C LYS A 26 -14.81 -18.28 4.94
N ILE A 27 -13.86 -18.25 4.00
CA ILE A 27 -13.01 -17.09 3.76
C ILE A 27 -13.53 -16.36 2.53
N ILE A 28 -13.83 -15.08 2.69
CA ILE A 28 -14.32 -14.21 1.65
C ILE A 28 -13.20 -13.26 1.24
N HIS A 29 -12.98 -13.10 -0.06
CA HIS A 29 -12.03 -12.18 -0.64
C HIS A 29 -12.76 -11.14 -1.48
N ASN A 30 -12.62 -9.87 -1.12
CA ASN A 30 -13.34 -8.76 -1.77
C ASN A 30 -12.71 -8.25 -3.07
N GLY A 31 -11.74 -9.00 -3.62
CA GLY A 31 -11.01 -8.58 -4.82
C GLY A 31 -9.90 -7.57 -4.51
N TRP A 32 -9.15 -7.24 -5.55
CA TRP A 32 -8.01 -6.32 -5.44
C TRP A 32 -8.48 -4.87 -5.48
N ARG A 33 -7.79 -4.02 -4.75
CA ARG A 33 -7.97 -2.57 -4.87
C ARG A 33 -7.31 -2.06 -6.15
N GLU A 34 -7.81 -0.93 -6.64
CA GLU A 34 -7.11 -0.19 -7.68
C GLU A 34 -5.74 0.27 -7.19
N LEU A 35 -4.78 0.31 -8.10
CA LEU A 35 -3.43 0.74 -7.82
C LEU A 35 -3.42 2.25 -7.59
N MET A 36 -2.94 2.66 -6.41
CA MET A 36 -2.85 4.07 -6.08
C MET A 36 -1.69 4.76 -6.81
N ASP A 37 -1.82 6.05 -7.02
CA ASP A 37 -0.73 6.93 -7.44
C ASP A 37 0.23 7.14 -6.26
N LEU A 38 1.48 6.77 -6.41
CA LEU A 38 2.50 6.92 -5.37
C LEU A 38 2.81 8.41 -5.08
N SER A 39 2.56 9.30 -6.04
CA SER A 39 2.75 10.74 -5.86
C SER A 39 1.72 11.36 -4.92
N ALA A 40 0.58 10.70 -4.69
CA ALA A 40 -0.43 11.14 -3.73
C ALA A 40 -0.04 10.90 -2.26
N ILE A 41 0.98 10.07 -2.00
CA ILE A 41 1.44 9.78 -0.64
C ILE A 41 2.27 10.95 -0.12
N PRO A 42 1.98 11.51 1.07
CA PRO A 42 2.80 12.58 1.66
C PRO A 42 4.25 12.13 1.86
N PHE A 43 5.19 13.09 1.71
CA PHE A 43 6.59 12.83 2.06
C PHE A 43 6.78 13.02 3.56
N VAL A 44 7.25 11.97 4.25
CA VAL A 44 7.31 11.93 5.71
C VAL A 44 8.58 12.54 6.32
N TYR A 45 9.62 12.77 5.50
CA TYR A 45 10.91 13.30 5.96
C TYR A 45 11.04 14.81 5.68
N GLU A 46 10.07 15.61 6.13
CA GLU A 46 10.07 17.06 5.92
C GLU A 46 11.20 17.79 6.65
N HIS A 47 11.65 17.22 7.77
CA HIS A 47 12.69 17.78 8.64
C HIS A 47 13.92 16.87 8.65
N LEU A 48 14.71 16.91 7.59
CA LEU A 48 15.89 16.05 7.43
C LEU A 48 16.94 16.24 8.51
N GLU A 49 17.01 17.43 9.11
CA GLU A 49 17.92 17.73 10.23
C GLU A 49 17.70 16.82 11.45
N LYS A 50 16.50 16.29 11.64
CA LYS A 50 16.18 15.35 12.73
C LYS A 50 16.73 13.94 12.47
N PHE A 51 17.16 13.66 11.26
CA PHE A 51 17.67 12.36 10.83
C PHE A 51 19.17 12.36 10.56
N GLU A 52 19.87 13.40 10.99
CA GLU A 52 21.33 13.48 10.88
C GLU A 52 21.99 12.26 11.52
N ASN A 53 22.92 11.65 10.81
CA ASN A 53 23.59 10.39 11.18
C ASN A 53 22.66 9.17 11.35
N ARG A 54 21.47 9.18 10.73
CA ARG A 54 20.54 8.06 10.72
C ARG A 54 20.33 7.53 9.30
N ILE A 55 20.06 6.25 9.19
CA ILE A 55 19.61 5.65 7.94
C ILE A 55 18.12 5.94 7.79
N ILE A 56 17.72 6.52 6.67
CA ILE A 56 16.32 6.69 6.28
C ILE A 56 15.97 5.73 5.16
N TYR A 57 14.75 5.25 5.16
CA TYR A 57 14.24 4.34 4.16
C TYR A 57 13.24 5.06 3.26
N TYR A 58 13.46 4.94 1.97
CA TYR A 58 12.60 5.57 0.97
C TYR A 58 12.29 4.63 -0.19
N GLU A 59 11.03 4.54 -0.57
CA GLU A 59 10.56 3.77 -1.71
C GLU A 59 10.11 4.73 -2.81
N SER A 60 10.86 4.78 -3.92
CA SER A 60 10.57 5.65 -5.07
C SER A 60 9.71 4.97 -6.13
N SER A 61 9.62 3.64 -6.09
CA SER A 61 8.87 2.85 -7.05
C SER A 61 8.28 1.60 -6.41
N ARG A 62 7.19 1.11 -6.95
CA ARG A 62 6.55 -0.12 -6.50
C ARG A 62 6.09 -0.95 -7.69
N GLY A 63 6.07 -2.28 -7.51
CA GLY A 63 5.75 -3.25 -8.55
C GLY A 63 6.99 -3.80 -9.23
N CYS A 64 6.86 -4.94 -9.88
CA CYS A 64 7.94 -5.60 -10.61
C CYS A 64 7.38 -6.26 -11.88
N PRO A 65 7.93 -5.97 -13.06
CA PRO A 65 7.43 -6.52 -14.32
C PRO A 65 7.77 -8.00 -14.52
N PHE A 66 8.70 -8.53 -13.72
CA PHE A 66 9.16 -9.92 -13.83
C PHE A 66 8.22 -10.92 -13.16
N SER A 67 8.28 -12.16 -13.59
CA SER A 67 7.41 -13.24 -13.11
C SER A 67 8.21 -14.37 -12.43
N CYS A 68 9.11 -14.01 -11.53
CA CYS A 68 9.93 -14.98 -10.82
C CYS A 68 9.06 -15.86 -9.91
N SER A 69 9.15 -17.17 -10.07
CA SER A 69 8.30 -18.14 -9.36
C SER A 69 8.48 -18.14 -7.84
N TYR A 70 9.63 -17.71 -7.36
CA TYR A 70 9.98 -17.64 -5.94
C TYR A 70 9.78 -16.28 -5.29
N CYS A 71 9.32 -15.28 -6.05
CA CYS A 71 9.24 -13.89 -5.58
C CYS A 71 7.80 -13.40 -5.47
N LEU A 72 7.43 -12.97 -4.26
CA LEU A 72 6.10 -12.42 -4.00
C LEU A 72 5.82 -11.13 -4.79
N SER A 73 6.85 -10.35 -5.12
CA SER A 73 6.70 -9.13 -5.93
C SER A 73 6.17 -9.38 -7.35
N SER A 74 6.18 -10.63 -7.82
CA SER A 74 5.58 -11.01 -9.11
C SER A 74 4.05 -10.87 -9.16
N ILE A 75 3.39 -10.68 -8.03
CA ILE A 75 1.94 -10.46 -7.93
C ILE A 75 1.56 -9.07 -8.47
N ASP A 76 2.34 -8.05 -8.12
CA ASP A 76 2.11 -6.66 -8.57
C ASP A 76 3.05 -6.31 -9.73
N LYS A 77 2.61 -6.63 -10.96
CA LYS A 77 3.41 -6.48 -12.17
C LYS A 77 3.46 -5.06 -12.74
N LYS A 78 2.58 -4.18 -12.28
CA LYS A 78 2.53 -2.80 -12.75
C LYS A 78 3.54 -1.95 -12.00
N LEU A 79 4.68 -1.68 -12.65
CA LEU A 79 5.70 -0.79 -12.11
C LEU A 79 5.16 0.65 -12.07
N ARG A 80 5.25 1.27 -10.92
CA ARG A 80 4.80 2.64 -10.65
C ARG A 80 5.93 3.42 -10.02
N PHE A 81 6.04 4.69 -10.36
CA PHE A 81 7.05 5.59 -9.82
C PHE A 81 6.40 6.74 -9.08
N ARG A 82 7.07 7.22 -8.03
CA ARG A 82 6.76 8.48 -7.40
C ARG A 82 7.44 9.61 -8.17
N ASP A 83 6.79 10.75 -8.27
CA ASP A 83 7.39 11.95 -8.83
C ASP A 83 8.57 12.39 -7.95
N LEU A 84 9.75 12.47 -8.55
CA LEU A 84 10.99 12.86 -7.86
C LEU A 84 10.99 14.31 -7.40
N GLU A 85 10.24 15.20 -8.05
CA GLU A 85 10.14 16.59 -7.64
C GLU A 85 9.50 16.74 -6.25
N LEU A 86 8.69 15.77 -5.83
CA LEU A 86 8.07 15.74 -4.50
C LEU A 86 9.05 15.33 -3.38
N VAL A 87 10.27 14.95 -3.72
CA VAL A 87 11.27 14.42 -2.77
C VAL A 87 12.45 15.38 -2.59
N LYS A 88 12.62 16.29 -3.53
CA LYS A 88 13.75 17.25 -3.53
C LYS A 88 13.67 18.32 -2.44
#